data_9de6305af8468b71d435242f162221dc
#
_entry.id   9de6305af8468b71d435242f162221dc
#
_cell.length_a   1.000
_cell.length_b   1.000
_cell.length_c   1.000
_cell.angle_alpha   90.00
_cell.angle_beta   90.00
_cell.angle_gamma   90.00
#
_symmetry.space_group_name_H-M   'P 1'
#
loop_
_entity.id
_entity.type
_entity.pdbx_description
1 polymer ?
#
loop_
_entity_poly.entity_id
_entity_poly.type
_entity_poly.pdbx_seq_one_letter_code
_entity_poly.pdbx_strand_id
1 'polypeptide(L)'
;SFVSLMVHIYTIGYMHDDKGYTKFFSYISLFTFAMFTLVISNNFMQLFFGWEAVGLVSYLLIGFWHHKESAIEANLKAFLVNRVGDFGFLLGIAFVLMFFGTLDYAETFSQKELIVGQTLFGDFSAITVVCLLLFVGAMGKSAQVPLHVWLPGSMEGPTPISALIHAATMVTAGIFMVSRMSPLFELSDVALTVVMVIGAITALFMGLLGIVQNDIKKVVAYSTLSQLGYMTVALGVSAYSVAIFHLMTHAFFKALLFLAAGSVIVALHHEQDIRKMGGLRKKMPITYMTSLLGTLALIGFPGFAGFYSKDMIIEAVHYSDLPFAGWAYFAVVLGVFITAFYSLRLLFLVFHGKSRVDSHTEEHLHETAPSITVPLVLLAIPSVVIGYFTIEPMLFGGWLENAITIDSSHHALEKLKSHFHSAFALITHSVVTLPFWMMIGGGITAWVFCLYRTDWAEIIQSKFKRINYVLNSLYGFDRFNEIVFVKGALKIGNILWKISDMALIDKLLVNGSAKFTRYLGAFIKPVQTGYVYHYAFFMIVSLMLVLGWVLIASDYSFLS
;
A
#
# COMPACT_ATOMS: atom_id res chain seq x y z
N SER A 1 -8.15 -1.17 18.33
CA SER A 1 -8.38 -2.14 19.42
C SER A 1 -9.55 -3.06 19.13
N PHE A 2 -10.79 -2.54 18.95
CA PHE A 2 -12.00 -3.36 18.81
C PHE A 2 -11.93 -4.34 17.63
N VAL A 3 -11.56 -3.86 16.42
CA VAL A 3 -11.39 -4.72 15.23
C VAL A 3 -10.33 -5.79 15.47
N SER A 4 -9.20 -5.43 16.09
CA SER A 4 -8.14 -6.40 16.42
C SER A 4 -8.66 -7.48 17.37
N LEU A 5 -9.42 -7.11 18.41
CA LEU A 5 -10.05 -8.08 19.32
C LEU A 5 -10.98 -9.04 18.57
N MET A 6 -11.82 -8.53 17.67
CA MET A 6 -12.73 -9.36 16.86
C MET A 6 -11.95 -10.33 15.96
N VAL A 7 -10.84 -9.88 15.36
CA VAL A 7 -9.96 -10.72 14.56
C VAL A 7 -9.30 -11.82 15.40
N HIS A 8 -8.85 -11.51 16.63
CA HIS A 8 -8.27 -12.52 17.53
C HIS A 8 -9.30 -13.60 17.90
N ILE A 9 -10.52 -13.21 18.25
CA ILE A 9 -11.61 -14.16 18.58
C ILE A 9 -11.94 -15.02 17.34
N TYR A 10 -12.07 -14.40 16.17
CA TYR A 10 -12.32 -15.09 14.92
C TYR A 10 -11.23 -16.12 14.59
N THR A 11 -9.97 -15.75 14.86
CA THR A 11 -8.80 -16.60 14.59
C THR A 11 -8.82 -17.90 15.38
N ILE A 12 -9.44 -17.92 16.58
CA ILE A 12 -9.60 -19.14 17.38
C ILE A 12 -10.30 -20.25 16.57
N GLY A 13 -11.35 -19.90 15.84
CA GLY A 13 -12.06 -20.87 14.99
C GLY A 13 -11.41 -21.09 13.64
N TYR A 14 -10.91 -20.01 13.01
CA TYR A 14 -10.35 -20.09 11.65
C TYR A 14 -9.04 -20.90 11.57
N MET A 15 -8.18 -20.79 12.58
CA MET A 15 -6.86 -21.43 12.62
C MET A 15 -6.83 -22.68 13.51
N HIS A 16 -7.97 -23.16 14.00
CA HIS A 16 -8.08 -24.26 14.99
C HIS A 16 -7.23 -25.48 14.62
N ASP A 17 -7.29 -25.91 13.37
CA ASP A 17 -6.63 -27.13 12.89
C ASP A 17 -5.25 -26.87 12.24
N ASP A 18 -4.79 -25.61 12.20
CA ASP A 18 -3.50 -25.26 11.60
C ASP A 18 -2.35 -25.49 12.61
N LYS A 19 -1.32 -26.23 12.17
CA LYS A 19 -0.11 -26.49 12.98
C LYS A 19 0.63 -25.23 13.42
N GLY A 20 0.44 -24.12 12.70
CA GLY A 20 1.02 -22.80 13.00
C GLY A 20 0.20 -21.94 13.96
N TYR A 21 -0.86 -22.46 14.60
CA TYR A 21 -1.79 -21.71 15.43
C TYR A 21 -1.10 -20.74 16.41
N THR A 22 -0.22 -21.23 17.27
CA THR A 22 0.49 -20.40 18.27
C THR A 22 1.37 -19.33 17.62
N LYS A 23 2.10 -19.70 16.55
CA LYS A 23 2.93 -18.76 15.78
C LYS A 23 2.09 -17.66 15.16
N PHE A 24 0.91 -17.99 14.65
CA PHE A 24 -0.01 -17.04 14.06
C PHE A 24 -0.50 -16.00 15.08
N PHE A 25 -0.93 -16.46 16.27
CA PHE A 25 -1.34 -15.57 17.36
C PHE A 25 -0.22 -14.62 17.81
N SER A 26 1.01 -15.12 17.89
CA SER A 26 2.17 -14.28 18.20
C SER A 26 2.36 -13.17 17.17
N TYR A 27 2.19 -13.49 15.89
CA TYR A 27 2.37 -12.51 14.82
C TYR A 27 1.25 -11.47 14.77
N ILE A 28 -0.03 -11.85 14.95
CA ILE A 28 -1.12 -10.87 14.95
C ILE A 28 -1.08 -9.95 16.18
N SER A 29 -0.61 -10.47 17.33
CA SER A 29 -0.38 -9.66 18.53
C SER A 29 0.77 -8.67 18.32
N LEU A 30 1.90 -9.12 17.76
CA LEU A 30 3.04 -8.28 17.41
C LEU A 30 2.66 -7.20 16.37
N PHE A 31 1.82 -7.57 15.40
CA PHE A 31 1.30 -6.62 14.41
C PHE A 31 0.45 -5.52 15.05
N THR A 32 -0.40 -5.90 15.99
CA THR A 32 -1.24 -4.96 16.74
C THR A 32 -0.38 -4.02 17.58
N PHE A 33 0.66 -4.53 18.25
CA PHE A 33 1.64 -3.72 18.99
C PHE A 33 2.36 -2.73 18.06
N ALA A 34 2.88 -3.20 16.93
CA ALA A 34 3.57 -2.35 15.96
C ALA A 34 2.67 -1.21 15.44
N MET A 35 1.38 -1.51 15.18
CA MET A 35 0.43 -0.51 14.75
C MET A 35 0.12 0.52 15.84
N PHE A 36 0.01 0.10 17.10
CA PHE A 36 -0.16 1.05 18.21
C PHE A 36 1.07 1.94 18.36
N THR A 37 2.29 1.40 18.28
CA THR A 37 3.52 2.19 18.32
C THR A 37 3.52 3.28 17.24
N LEU A 38 3.04 2.96 16.03
CA LEU A 38 2.89 3.92 14.94
C LEU A 38 1.90 5.03 15.29
N VAL A 39 0.70 4.66 15.75
CA VAL A 39 -0.41 5.62 15.96
C VAL A 39 -0.15 6.57 17.14
N ILE A 40 0.48 6.07 18.21
CA ILE A 40 0.78 6.89 19.42
C ILE A 40 2.06 7.72 19.30
N SER A 41 2.74 7.69 18.14
CA SER A 41 3.96 8.46 17.94
C SER A 41 3.73 9.97 18.08
N ASN A 42 4.67 10.65 18.70
CA ASN A 42 4.72 12.13 18.82
C ASN A 42 5.88 12.75 18.04
N ASN A 43 6.67 11.94 17.33
CA ASN A 43 7.78 12.36 16.51
C ASN A 43 7.96 11.48 15.28
N PHE A 44 8.68 11.98 14.27
CA PHE A 44 8.91 11.28 13.00
C PHE A 44 9.72 9.99 13.15
N MET A 45 10.66 9.92 14.10
CA MET A 45 11.47 8.71 14.30
C MET A 45 10.65 7.57 14.88
N GLN A 46 9.82 7.83 15.89
CA GLN A 46 8.93 6.82 16.46
C GLN A 46 7.88 6.38 15.44
N LEU A 47 7.35 7.31 14.65
CA LEU A 47 6.43 7.00 13.55
C LEU A 47 7.09 6.04 12.56
N PHE A 48 8.33 6.34 12.14
CA PHE A 48 9.08 5.50 11.21
C PHE A 48 9.40 4.13 11.80
N PHE A 49 9.75 4.06 13.08
CA PHE A 49 9.97 2.77 13.76
C PHE A 49 8.71 1.89 13.73
N GLY A 50 7.54 2.43 14.09
CA GLY A 50 6.27 1.72 13.99
C GLY A 50 5.92 1.32 12.55
N TRP A 51 6.21 2.21 11.59
CA TRP A 51 6.02 2.00 10.16
C TRP A 51 6.79 0.81 9.60
N GLU A 52 8.05 0.70 10.00
CA GLU A 52 8.94 -0.41 9.64
C GLU A 52 8.54 -1.72 10.33
N ALA A 53 8.18 -1.65 11.62
CA ALA A 53 7.73 -2.81 12.38
C ALA A 53 6.45 -3.41 11.78
N VAL A 54 5.46 -2.58 11.40
CA VAL A 54 4.25 -3.03 10.69
C VAL A 54 4.62 -3.68 9.35
N GLY A 55 5.59 -3.10 8.61
CA GLY A 55 6.09 -3.66 7.35
C GLY A 55 6.70 -5.05 7.52
N LEU A 56 7.57 -5.21 8.51
CA LEU A 56 8.21 -6.50 8.83
C LEU A 56 7.19 -7.57 9.23
N VAL A 57 6.28 -7.24 10.14
CA VAL A 57 5.30 -8.23 10.61
C VAL A 57 4.31 -8.59 9.51
N SER A 58 3.94 -7.64 8.64
CA SER A 58 3.09 -7.93 7.48
C SER A 58 3.76 -8.92 6.52
N TYR A 59 5.09 -8.80 6.29
CA TYR A 59 5.86 -9.75 5.52
C TYR A 59 5.76 -11.17 6.11
N LEU A 60 5.93 -11.31 7.45
CA LEU A 60 5.83 -12.61 8.14
C LEU A 60 4.41 -13.20 8.05
N LEU A 61 3.39 -12.34 8.07
CA LEU A 61 2.00 -12.73 8.03
C LEU A 61 1.54 -13.12 6.62
N ILE A 62 1.93 -12.37 5.58
CA ILE A 62 1.60 -12.70 4.18
C ILE A 62 2.27 -14.02 3.78
N GLY A 63 3.52 -14.22 4.16
CA GLY A 63 4.30 -15.43 3.93
C GLY A 63 4.07 -16.53 4.98
N PHE A 64 2.97 -16.48 5.76
CA PHE A 64 2.73 -17.44 6.85
C PHE A 64 2.78 -18.89 6.37
N TRP A 65 2.14 -19.20 5.25
CA TRP A 65 2.21 -20.50 4.58
C TRP A 65 3.38 -20.57 3.60
N HIS A 66 4.60 -20.39 4.12
CA HIS A 66 5.86 -20.35 3.36
C HIS A 66 6.19 -21.62 2.57
N HIS A 67 5.43 -22.69 2.72
CA HIS A 67 5.51 -23.90 1.87
C HIS A 67 4.83 -23.71 0.51
N LYS A 68 4.03 -22.63 0.33
CA LYS A 68 3.41 -22.27 -0.93
C LYS A 68 4.29 -21.26 -1.66
N GLU A 69 4.69 -21.56 -2.89
CA GLU A 69 5.50 -20.67 -3.72
C GLU A 69 4.80 -19.32 -3.96
N SER A 70 3.49 -19.34 -4.21
CA SER A 70 2.68 -18.13 -4.36
C SER A 70 2.72 -17.21 -3.13
N ALA A 71 2.80 -17.76 -1.92
CA ALA A 71 2.90 -16.97 -0.69
C ALA A 71 4.31 -16.38 -0.51
N ILE A 72 5.36 -17.09 -0.95
CA ILE A 72 6.75 -16.58 -0.95
C ILE A 72 6.89 -15.43 -1.95
N GLU A 73 6.36 -15.57 -3.16
CA GLU A 73 6.38 -14.50 -4.16
C GLU A 73 5.58 -13.27 -3.70
N ALA A 74 4.40 -13.50 -3.12
CA ALA A 74 3.53 -12.45 -2.63
C ALA A 74 4.15 -11.64 -1.48
N ASN A 75 4.78 -12.31 -0.49
CA ASN A 75 5.40 -11.60 0.62
C ASN A 75 6.66 -10.85 0.21
N LEU A 76 7.47 -11.42 -0.69
CA LEU A 76 8.65 -10.73 -1.23
C LEU A 76 8.24 -9.49 -2.02
N LYS A 77 7.23 -9.61 -2.90
CA LYS A 77 6.67 -8.49 -3.64
C LYS A 77 6.14 -7.40 -2.71
N ALA A 78 5.37 -7.78 -1.68
CA ALA A 78 4.84 -6.83 -0.70
C ALA A 78 5.97 -6.10 0.05
N PHE A 79 7.00 -6.82 0.48
CA PHE A 79 8.14 -6.24 1.17
C PHE A 79 8.91 -5.24 0.28
N LEU A 80 9.29 -5.65 -0.94
CA LEU A 80 10.08 -4.81 -1.84
C LEU A 80 9.34 -3.55 -2.28
N VAL A 81 8.05 -3.66 -2.64
CA VAL A 81 7.26 -2.49 -3.05
C VAL A 81 7.08 -1.51 -1.90
N ASN A 82 6.82 -2.02 -0.67
CA ASN A 82 6.75 -1.15 0.50
C ASN A 82 8.09 -0.47 0.79
N ARG A 83 9.25 -1.14 0.61
CA ARG A 83 10.57 -0.53 0.78
C ARG A 83 10.83 0.65 -0.15
N VAL A 84 10.30 0.63 -1.37
CA VAL A 84 10.37 1.79 -2.27
C VAL A 84 9.65 2.98 -1.64
N GLY A 85 8.45 2.76 -1.07
CA GLY A 85 7.72 3.79 -0.33
C GLY A 85 8.47 4.26 0.93
N ASP A 86 8.99 3.31 1.72
CA ASP A 86 9.71 3.58 2.97
C ASP A 86 10.99 4.41 2.73
N PHE A 87 11.68 4.20 1.60
CA PHE A 87 12.82 5.01 1.20
C PHE A 87 12.44 6.48 0.92
N GLY A 88 11.35 6.69 0.18
CA GLY A 88 10.81 8.05 -0.01
C GLY A 88 10.43 8.71 1.31
N PHE A 89 9.78 7.97 2.21
CA PHE A 89 9.41 8.45 3.54
C PHE A 89 10.62 8.85 4.37
N LEU A 90 11.67 8.03 4.39
CA LEU A 90 12.92 8.31 5.10
C LEU A 90 13.62 9.57 4.57
N LEU A 91 13.64 9.76 3.25
CA LEU A 91 14.16 11.00 2.65
C LEU A 91 13.33 12.21 3.05
N GLY A 92 12.00 12.11 3.08
CA GLY A 92 11.13 13.17 3.58
C GLY A 92 11.45 13.54 5.03
N ILE A 93 11.62 12.54 5.91
CA ILE A 93 12.04 12.75 7.31
C ILE A 93 13.42 13.41 7.41
N ALA A 94 14.38 13.01 6.56
CA ALA A 94 15.70 13.62 6.52
C ALA A 94 15.64 15.11 6.14
N PHE A 95 14.79 15.48 5.19
CA PHE A 95 14.57 16.89 4.86
C PHE A 95 13.83 17.66 5.97
N VAL A 96 12.88 17.02 6.67
CA VAL A 96 12.29 17.63 7.88
C VAL A 96 13.38 17.96 8.89
N LEU A 97 14.27 17.02 9.20
CA LEU A 97 15.40 17.24 10.11
C LEU A 97 16.34 18.35 9.60
N MET A 98 16.59 18.38 8.29
CA MET A 98 17.49 19.39 7.69
C MET A 98 16.94 20.81 7.81
N PHE A 99 15.63 21.02 7.60
CA PHE A 99 15.02 22.35 7.63
C PHE A 99 14.62 22.82 9.03
N PHE A 100 14.18 21.92 9.89
CA PHE A 100 13.65 22.28 11.21
C PHE A 100 14.61 21.96 12.37
N GLY A 101 15.67 21.17 12.14
CA GLY A 101 16.63 20.76 13.18
C GLY A 101 16.06 19.82 14.23
N THR A 102 14.80 19.42 14.10
CA THR A 102 14.08 18.56 15.04
C THR A 102 13.18 17.56 14.32
N LEU A 103 12.84 16.47 14.99
CA LEU A 103 11.87 15.46 14.51
C LEU A 103 10.62 15.41 15.40
N ASP A 104 10.54 16.22 16.47
CA ASP A 104 9.33 16.34 17.29
C ASP A 104 8.23 17.06 16.51
N TYR A 105 6.99 16.56 16.61
CA TYR A 105 5.87 17.15 15.87
C TYR A 105 5.54 18.55 16.33
N ALA A 106 5.48 18.80 17.65
CA ALA A 106 5.09 20.09 18.17
C ALA A 106 6.12 21.17 17.79
N GLU A 107 7.42 20.85 17.89
CA GLU A 107 8.50 21.74 17.50
C GLU A 107 8.49 22.00 15.98
N THR A 108 8.39 20.94 15.16
CA THR A 108 8.34 21.06 13.70
C THR A 108 7.15 21.91 13.23
N PHE A 109 5.96 21.67 13.78
CA PHE A 109 4.75 22.38 13.35
C PHE A 109 4.70 23.81 13.85
N SER A 110 5.30 24.12 15.01
CA SER A 110 5.43 25.52 15.50
C SER A 110 6.35 26.35 14.61
N GLN A 111 7.29 25.73 13.93
CA GLN A 111 8.28 26.37 13.07
C GLN A 111 8.00 26.19 11.56
N LYS A 112 6.79 25.75 11.20
CA LYS A 112 6.45 25.38 9.80
C LYS A 112 6.74 26.49 8.78
N GLU A 113 6.71 27.76 9.18
CA GLU A 113 7.00 28.90 8.30
C GLU A 113 8.47 29.00 7.86
N LEU A 114 9.42 28.35 8.56
CA LEU A 114 10.83 28.37 8.20
C LEU A 114 11.12 27.77 6.82
N ILE A 115 10.29 26.84 6.34
CA ILE A 115 10.47 26.17 5.04
C ILE A 115 9.79 26.92 3.90
N VAL A 116 8.90 27.88 4.21
CA VAL A 116 8.19 28.67 3.21
C VAL A 116 9.18 29.55 2.44
N GLY A 117 9.12 29.53 1.12
CA GLY A 117 10.04 30.24 0.24
C GLY A 117 11.42 29.59 0.06
N GLN A 118 11.74 28.51 0.79
CA GLN A 118 12.94 27.72 0.54
C GLN A 118 12.78 26.86 -0.72
N THR A 119 13.90 26.65 -1.42
CA THR A 119 13.94 25.82 -2.63
C THR A 119 14.93 24.66 -2.50
N LEU A 120 14.67 23.58 -3.22
CA LEU A 120 15.52 22.39 -3.34
C LEU A 120 15.70 22.03 -4.83
N PHE A 121 16.84 21.48 -5.17
CA PHE A 121 17.13 20.98 -6.54
C PHE A 121 16.86 22.03 -7.64
N GLY A 122 17.29 23.28 -7.40
CA GLY A 122 17.01 24.43 -8.25
C GLY A 122 15.78 25.20 -7.75
N ASP A 123 14.70 25.23 -8.55
CA ASP A 123 13.53 26.09 -8.28
C ASP A 123 12.34 25.36 -7.62
N PHE A 124 12.51 24.09 -7.21
CA PHE A 124 11.42 23.34 -6.57
C PHE A 124 11.19 23.83 -5.13
N SER A 125 9.95 24.14 -4.79
CA SER A 125 9.57 24.49 -3.42
C SER A 125 9.95 23.37 -2.45
N ALA A 126 10.71 23.69 -1.41
CA ALA A 126 11.20 22.71 -0.43
C ALA A 126 10.06 21.99 0.28
N ILE A 127 9.02 22.71 0.70
CA ILE A 127 7.85 22.10 1.34
C ILE A 127 7.12 21.14 0.41
N THR A 128 7.00 21.47 -0.87
CA THR A 128 6.39 20.56 -1.85
C THR A 128 7.19 19.27 -1.97
N VAL A 129 8.51 19.34 -2.05
CA VAL A 129 9.39 18.15 -2.11
C VAL A 129 9.24 17.30 -0.85
N VAL A 130 9.27 17.91 0.33
CA VAL A 130 9.09 17.22 1.62
C VAL A 130 7.75 16.49 1.65
N CYS A 131 6.64 17.19 1.35
CA CYS A 131 5.30 16.60 1.36
C CYS A 131 5.17 15.45 0.34
N LEU A 132 5.69 15.59 -0.87
CA LEU A 132 5.67 14.54 -1.87
C LEU A 132 6.49 13.31 -1.45
N LEU A 133 7.65 13.49 -0.84
CA LEU A 133 8.47 12.38 -0.31
C LEU A 133 7.77 11.65 0.84
N LEU A 134 7.16 12.37 1.76
CA LEU A 134 6.32 11.78 2.81
C LEU A 134 5.14 11.03 2.17
N PHE A 135 4.51 11.60 1.15
CA PHE A 135 3.40 10.95 0.43
C PHE A 135 3.82 9.69 -0.32
N VAL A 136 5.06 9.61 -0.85
CA VAL A 136 5.59 8.35 -1.43
C VAL A 136 5.57 7.22 -0.38
N GLY A 137 5.91 7.52 0.88
CA GLY A 137 5.73 6.58 1.98
C GLY A 137 4.28 6.16 2.16
N ALA A 138 3.36 7.14 2.17
CA ALA A 138 1.92 6.86 2.24
C ALA A 138 1.43 6.00 1.06
N MET A 139 1.90 6.26 -0.16
CA MET A 139 1.58 5.46 -1.35
C MET A 139 2.00 4.00 -1.20
N GLY A 140 3.14 3.72 -0.56
CA GLY A 140 3.60 2.36 -0.28
C GLY A 140 2.63 1.62 0.65
N LYS A 141 2.43 2.10 1.87
CA LYS A 141 1.57 1.42 2.86
C LYS A 141 0.09 1.45 2.49
N SER A 142 -0.42 2.58 2.02
CA SER A 142 -1.83 2.73 1.60
C SER A 142 -2.08 2.30 0.15
N ALA A 143 -1.12 1.64 -0.46
CA ALA A 143 -1.23 0.99 -1.77
C ALA A 143 -1.88 1.89 -2.84
N GLN A 144 -1.38 3.13 -2.97
CA GLN A 144 -1.82 4.03 -4.03
C GLN A 144 -1.02 3.76 -5.31
N VAL A 145 -1.63 4.02 -6.47
CA VAL A 145 -0.96 3.88 -7.77
C VAL A 145 0.30 4.77 -7.80
N PRO A 146 1.48 4.25 -8.27
CA PRO A 146 1.74 2.92 -8.84
C PRO A 146 2.17 1.84 -7.83
N LEU A 147 2.28 2.15 -6.52
CA LEU A 147 2.76 1.21 -5.50
C LEU A 147 1.67 0.27 -4.94
N HIS A 148 0.55 0.11 -5.65
CA HIS A 148 -0.60 -0.72 -5.24
C HIS A 148 -0.45 -2.22 -5.48
N VAL A 149 0.50 -2.62 -6.33
CA VAL A 149 0.61 -3.98 -6.90
C VAL A 149 0.83 -5.11 -5.89
N TRP A 150 1.24 -4.80 -4.67
CA TRP A 150 1.49 -5.79 -3.63
C TRP A 150 0.21 -6.26 -2.91
N LEU A 151 -0.81 -5.39 -2.81
CA LEU A 151 -1.97 -5.63 -1.95
C LEU A 151 -2.83 -6.82 -2.42
N PRO A 152 -3.15 -7.01 -3.71
CA PRO A 152 -3.90 -8.19 -4.15
C PRO A 152 -3.15 -9.51 -3.91
N GLY A 153 -1.82 -9.50 -4.00
CA GLY A 153 -0.97 -10.66 -3.70
C GLY A 153 -0.99 -11.03 -2.21
N SER A 154 -1.16 -10.07 -1.31
CA SER A 154 -1.22 -10.33 0.13
C SER A 154 -2.42 -11.20 0.56
N MET A 155 -3.38 -11.46 -0.35
CA MET A 155 -4.48 -12.39 -0.12
C MET A 155 -4.05 -13.87 -0.03
N GLU A 156 -2.79 -14.19 -0.32
CA GLU A 156 -2.22 -15.53 -0.10
C GLU A 156 -2.12 -15.90 1.39
N GLY A 157 -2.04 -14.92 2.28
CA GLY A 157 -2.09 -15.13 3.73
C GLY A 157 -3.47 -15.58 4.25
N PRO A 158 -3.54 -16.12 5.49
CA PRO A 158 -4.82 -16.48 6.13
C PRO A 158 -5.79 -15.31 6.21
N THR A 159 -7.10 -15.57 6.07
CA THR A 159 -8.13 -14.52 5.98
C THR A 159 -8.20 -13.56 7.18
N PRO A 160 -7.98 -13.98 8.46
CA PRO A 160 -7.91 -13.04 9.57
C PRO A 160 -6.88 -11.92 9.38
N ILE A 161 -5.76 -12.23 8.72
CA ILE A 161 -4.74 -11.23 8.37
C ILE A 161 -5.28 -10.25 7.34
N SER A 162 -5.97 -10.77 6.32
CA SER A 162 -6.58 -9.89 5.30
C SER A 162 -7.53 -8.88 5.96
N ALA A 163 -8.32 -9.30 6.93
CA ALA A 163 -9.17 -8.41 7.70
C ALA A 163 -8.35 -7.39 8.52
N LEU A 164 -7.29 -7.82 9.22
CA LEU A 164 -6.52 -6.95 10.09
C LEU A 164 -5.70 -5.93 9.29
N ILE A 165 -4.93 -6.38 8.30
CA ILE A 165 -4.03 -5.54 7.49
C ILE A 165 -4.83 -4.54 6.64
N HIS A 166 -5.94 -4.98 6.02
CA HIS A 166 -6.60 -4.21 4.97
C HIS A 166 -7.83 -3.41 5.42
N ALA A 167 -8.38 -3.69 6.62
CA ALA A 167 -9.52 -2.93 7.10
C ALA A 167 -9.13 -1.71 7.95
N ALA A 168 -8.23 -1.89 8.92
CA ALA A 168 -8.08 -0.93 10.01
C ALA A 168 -6.64 -0.55 10.37
N THR A 169 -5.61 -1.13 9.70
CA THR A 169 -4.23 -0.99 10.18
C THR A 169 -3.24 -0.58 9.09
N MET A 170 -2.42 -1.48 8.56
CA MET A 170 -1.29 -1.14 7.69
C MET A 170 -1.67 -0.22 6.52
N VAL A 171 -2.74 -0.56 5.80
CA VAL A 171 -3.14 0.22 4.62
C VAL A 171 -3.75 1.58 4.97
N THR A 172 -4.14 1.80 6.21
CA THR A 172 -4.63 3.09 6.70
C THR A 172 -3.54 3.96 7.29
N ALA A 173 -2.31 3.42 7.47
CA ALA A 173 -1.18 4.13 8.05
C ALA A 173 -0.78 5.37 7.23
N GLY A 174 -0.83 5.29 5.89
CA GLY A 174 -0.55 6.45 5.03
C GLY A 174 -1.61 7.53 5.14
N ILE A 175 -2.90 7.16 5.25
CA ILE A 175 -3.99 8.11 5.47
C ILE A 175 -3.81 8.82 6.82
N PHE A 176 -3.51 8.06 7.88
CA PHE A 176 -3.20 8.59 9.21
C PHE A 176 -2.00 9.55 9.16
N MET A 177 -0.90 9.16 8.53
CA MET A 177 0.33 9.95 8.45
C MET A 177 0.09 11.29 7.75
N VAL A 178 -0.56 11.30 6.58
CA VAL A 178 -0.86 12.54 5.86
C VAL A 178 -1.79 13.45 6.68
N SER A 179 -2.81 12.87 7.36
CA SER A 179 -3.69 13.65 8.25
C SER A 179 -2.91 14.24 9.43
N ARG A 180 -1.96 13.49 10.03
CA ARG A 180 -1.11 13.95 11.13
C ARG A 180 -0.17 15.05 10.69
N MET A 181 0.29 15.01 9.43
CA MET A 181 1.19 16.00 8.83
C MET A 181 0.42 17.11 8.10
N SER A 182 -0.88 17.28 8.35
CA SER A 182 -1.69 18.36 7.77
C SER A 182 -1.03 19.74 7.89
N PRO A 183 -0.38 20.14 9.02
CA PRO A 183 0.28 21.44 9.11
C PRO A 183 1.36 21.70 8.05
N LEU A 184 1.96 20.63 7.49
CA LEU A 184 2.95 20.73 6.42
C LEU A 184 2.30 20.66 5.05
N PHE A 185 1.33 19.75 4.85
CA PHE A 185 0.65 19.58 3.56
C PHE A 185 -0.16 20.82 3.16
N GLU A 186 -0.75 21.52 4.12
CA GLU A 186 -1.50 22.77 3.88
C GLU A 186 -0.64 23.92 3.33
N LEU A 187 0.69 23.82 3.42
CA LEU A 187 1.60 24.81 2.85
C LEU A 187 1.90 24.58 1.35
N SER A 188 1.29 23.56 0.70
CA SER A 188 1.60 23.23 -0.69
C SER A 188 0.38 22.71 -1.47
N ASP A 189 -0.29 23.60 -2.21
CA ASP A 189 -1.39 23.25 -3.13
C ASP A 189 -0.96 22.23 -4.19
N VAL A 190 0.30 22.27 -4.61
CA VAL A 190 0.86 21.32 -5.56
C VAL A 190 0.88 19.91 -4.95
N ALA A 191 1.34 19.77 -3.70
CA ALA A 191 1.34 18.47 -3.03
C ALA A 191 -0.09 17.97 -2.81
N LEU A 192 -1.01 18.82 -2.35
CA LEU A 192 -2.43 18.49 -2.18
C LEU A 192 -3.06 18.04 -3.51
N THR A 193 -2.80 18.76 -4.59
CA THR A 193 -3.30 18.40 -5.93
C THR A 193 -2.77 17.02 -6.37
N VAL A 194 -1.49 16.72 -6.16
CA VAL A 194 -0.91 15.40 -6.47
C VAL A 194 -1.58 14.30 -5.64
N VAL A 195 -1.75 14.52 -4.32
CA VAL A 195 -2.44 13.58 -3.43
C VAL A 195 -3.86 13.30 -3.94
N MET A 196 -4.63 14.35 -4.26
CA MET A 196 -6.00 14.24 -4.79
C MET A 196 -6.04 13.44 -6.10
N VAL A 197 -5.18 13.77 -7.06
CA VAL A 197 -5.15 13.12 -8.39
C VAL A 197 -4.77 11.64 -8.28
N ILE A 198 -3.73 11.31 -7.52
CA ILE A 198 -3.32 9.92 -7.28
C ILE A 198 -4.44 9.13 -6.57
N GLY A 199 -5.10 9.74 -5.58
CA GLY A 199 -6.26 9.15 -4.92
C GLY A 199 -7.40 8.86 -5.88
N ALA A 200 -7.75 9.80 -6.76
CA ALA A 200 -8.82 9.64 -7.73
C ALA A 200 -8.52 8.57 -8.79
N ILE A 201 -7.27 8.53 -9.30
CA ILE A 201 -6.81 7.44 -10.17
C ILE A 201 -6.96 6.09 -9.45
N THR A 202 -6.48 6.00 -8.22
CA THR A 202 -6.54 4.75 -7.46
C THR A 202 -7.99 4.33 -7.21
N ALA A 203 -8.87 5.26 -6.80
CA ALA A 203 -10.28 4.97 -6.54
C ALA A 203 -10.98 4.38 -7.75
N LEU A 204 -10.82 5.00 -8.91
CA LEU A 204 -11.49 4.61 -10.14
C LEU A 204 -10.91 3.32 -10.75
N PHE A 205 -9.59 3.28 -10.94
CA PHE A 205 -8.92 2.18 -11.64
C PHE A 205 -8.96 0.87 -10.84
N MET A 206 -8.78 0.94 -9.52
CA MET A 206 -8.88 -0.26 -8.68
C MET A 206 -10.32 -0.76 -8.55
N GLY A 207 -11.29 0.14 -8.54
CA GLY A 207 -12.71 -0.23 -8.62
C GLY A 207 -13.02 -1.02 -9.89
N LEU A 208 -12.54 -0.59 -11.05
CA LEU A 208 -12.71 -1.30 -12.33
C LEU A 208 -12.09 -2.71 -12.30
N LEU A 209 -10.94 -2.90 -11.65
CA LEU A 209 -10.36 -4.23 -11.47
C LEU A 209 -11.24 -5.14 -10.60
N GLY A 210 -11.93 -4.58 -9.60
CA GLY A 210 -12.89 -5.31 -8.77
C GLY A 210 -14.03 -5.97 -9.55
N ILE A 211 -14.41 -5.39 -10.70
CA ILE A 211 -15.47 -5.93 -11.57
C ILE A 211 -15.08 -7.30 -12.16
N VAL A 212 -13.82 -7.46 -12.57
CA VAL A 212 -13.34 -8.64 -13.31
C VAL A 212 -12.78 -9.74 -12.41
N GLN A 213 -12.56 -9.47 -11.12
CA GLN A 213 -12.03 -10.47 -10.18
C GLN A 213 -13.07 -11.55 -9.87
N ASN A 214 -12.58 -12.79 -9.75
CA ASN A 214 -13.40 -13.95 -9.42
C ASN A 214 -13.04 -14.59 -8.07
N ASP A 215 -11.93 -14.23 -7.47
CA ASP A 215 -11.55 -14.62 -6.12
C ASP A 215 -12.26 -13.72 -5.09
N ILE A 216 -13.00 -14.34 -4.14
CA ILE A 216 -13.81 -13.63 -3.14
C ILE A 216 -12.95 -12.65 -2.31
N LYS A 217 -11.72 -13.02 -1.92
CA LYS A 217 -10.79 -12.16 -1.18
C LYS A 217 -10.26 -11.04 -2.06
N LYS A 218 -9.92 -11.32 -3.32
CA LYS A 218 -9.39 -10.30 -4.25
C LYS A 218 -10.44 -9.25 -4.61
N VAL A 219 -11.73 -9.61 -4.76
CA VAL A 219 -12.81 -8.62 -4.95
C VAL A 219 -12.84 -7.65 -3.76
N VAL A 220 -12.81 -8.16 -2.53
CA VAL A 220 -12.79 -7.31 -1.31
C VAL A 220 -11.49 -6.51 -1.22
N ALA A 221 -10.35 -7.04 -1.66
CA ALA A 221 -9.06 -6.35 -1.69
C ALA A 221 -9.05 -5.17 -2.66
N TYR A 222 -9.52 -5.36 -3.91
CA TYR A 222 -9.64 -4.26 -4.87
C TYR A 222 -10.65 -3.20 -4.43
N SER A 223 -11.71 -3.62 -3.76
CA SER A 223 -12.63 -2.66 -3.15
C SER A 223 -11.98 -1.87 -2.00
N THR A 224 -11.02 -2.46 -1.25
CA THR A 224 -10.22 -1.73 -0.25
C THR A 224 -9.33 -0.69 -0.92
N LEU A 225 -8.60 -1.06 -1.99
CA LEU A 225 -7.79 -0.13 -2.78
C LEU A 225 -8.60 1.07 -3.27
N SER A 226 -9.79 0.81 -3.81
CA SER A 226 -10.69 1.86 -4.26
C SER A 226 -11.10 2.80 -3.11
N GLN A 227 -11.47 2.26 -1.92
CA GLN A 227 -11.85 3.09 -0.77
C GLN A 227 -10.67 3.87 -0.18
N LEU A 228 -9.46 3.31 -0.18
CA LEU A 228 -8.24 4.05 0.17
C LEU A 228 -7.99 5.21 -0.80
N GLY A 229 -8.28 5.01 -2.09
CA GLY A 229 -8.28 6.08 -3.07
C GLY A 229 -9.24 7.22 -2.71
N TYR A 230 -10.48 6.90 -2.28
CA TYR A 230 -11.44 7.90 -1.79
C TYR A 230 -10.89 8.68 -0.58
N MET A 231 -10.29 7.99 0.40
CA MET A 231 -9.67 8.65 1.56
C MET A 231 -8.53 9.57 1.12
N THR A 232 -7.70 9.11 0.18
CA THR A 232 -6.58 9.91 -0.36
C THR A 232 -7.09 11.15 -1.10
N VAL A 233 -8.19 11.05 -1.85
CA VAL A 233 -8.85 12.22 -2.46
C VAL A 233 -9.29 13.21 -1.38
N ALA A 234 -9.91 12.74 -0.30
CA ALA A 234 -10.34 13.60 0.81
C ALA A 234 -9.15 14.34 1.46
N LEU A 235 -8.00 13.64 1.64
CA LEU A 235 -6.77 14.29 2.11
C LEU A 235 -6.31 15.39 1.17
N GLY A 236 -6.33 15.11 -0.14
CA GLY A 236 -5.86 16.06 -1.16
C GLY A 236 -6.76 17.30 -1.34
N VAL A 237 -7.99 17.27 -0.84
CA VAL A 237 -8.89 18.45 -0.79
C VAL A 237 -8.96 19.07 0.61
N SER A 238 -7.96 18.83 1.46
CA SER A 238 -7.87 19.34 2.85
C SER A 238 -9.02 18.90 3.78
N ALA A 239 -9.78 17.87 3.38
CA ALA A 239 -10.86 17.30 4.19
C ALA A 239 -10.36 16.13 5.05
N TYR A 240 -9.31 16.35 5.84
CA TYR A 240 -8.64 15.30 6.63
C TYR A 240 -9.57 14.62 7.64
N SER A 241 -10.42 15.38 8.32
CA SER A 241 -11.41 14.85 9.27
C SER A 241 -12.39 13.89 8.57
N VAL A 242 -12.78 14.20 7.33
CA VAL A 242 -13.63 13.35 6.50
C VAL A 242 -12.89 12.05 6.11
N ALA A 243 -11.59 12.15 5.76
CA ALA A 243 -10.77 10.98 5.48
C ALA A 243 -10.66 10.05 6.69
N ILE A 244 -10.39 10.58 7.89
CA ILE A 244 -10.33 9.82 9.15
C ILE A 244 -11.70 9.25 9.53
N PHE A 245 -12.77 9.99 9.30
CA PHE A 245 -14.14 9.49 9.51
C PHE A 245 -14.44 8.28 8.60
N HIS A 246 -14.09 8.38 7.32
CA HIS A 246 -14.26 7.25 6.41
C HIS A 246 -13.33 6.07 6.77
N LEU A 247 -12.12 6.34 7.23
CA LEU A 247 -11.21 5.31 7.74
C LEU A 247 -11.84 4.54 8.91
N MET A 248 -12.47 5.23 9.85
CA MET A 248 -13.14 4.58 11.00
C MET A 248 -14.31 3.69 10.55
N THR A 249 -15.21 4.21 9.73
CA THR A 249 -16.35 3.43 9.23
C THR A 249 -15.89 2.26 8.35
N HIS A 250 -14.88 2.48 7.49
CA HIS A 250 -14.24 1.48 6.66
C HIS A 250 -13.66 0.33 7.49
N ALA A 251 -13.02 0.62 8.61
CA ALA A 251 -12.44 -0.40 9.48
C ALA A 251 -13.47 -1.46 9.90
N PHE A 252 -14.71 -1.05 10.22
CA PHE A 252 -15.76 -1.96 10.62
C PHE A 252 -16.33 -2.78 9.46
N PHE A 253 -16.82 -2.13 8.41
CA PHE A 253 -17.46 -2.88 7.35
C PHE A 253 -16.47 -3.69 6.49
N LYS A 254 -15.20 -3.29 6.40
CA LYS A 254 -14.19 -4.08 5.68
C LYS A 254 -13.72 -5.29 6.47
N ALA A 255 -13.49 -5.13 7.77
CA ALA A 255 -13.20 -6.29 8.61
C ALA A 255 -14.35 -7.31 8.53
N LEU A 256 -15.59 -6.83 8.61
CA LEU A 256 -16.79 -7.65 8.45
C LEU A 256 -16.78 -8.41 7.12
N LEU A 257 -16.57 -7.73 5.99
CA LEU A 257 -16.60 -8.36 4.67
C LEU A 257 -15.47 -9.38 4.47
N PHE A 258 -14.25 -9.10 4.95
CA PHE A 258 -13.16 -10.07 4.89
C PHE A 258 -13.41 -11.29 5.77
N LEU A 259 -13.87 -11.09 7.01
CA LEU A 259 -14.16 -12.20 7.90
C LEU A 259 -15.36 -13.03 7.41
N ALA A 260 -16.38 -12.39 6.82
CA ALA A 260 -17.50 -13.08 6.19
C ALA A 260 -17.05 -13.90 4.97
N ALA A 261 -16.16 -13.35 4.13
CA ALA A 261 -15.53 -14.11 3.04
C ALA A 261 -14.74 -15.32 3.58
N GLY A 262 -14.01 -15.13 4.69
CA GLY A 262 -13.32 -16.24 5.36
C GLY A 262 -14.25 -17.31 5.91
N SER A 263 -15.43 -16.94 6.45
CA SER A 263 -16.47 -17.88 6.87
C SER A 263 -16.95 -18.74 5.68
N VAL A 264 -17.22 -18.12 4.52
CA VAL A 264 -17.60 -18.83 3.30
C VAL A 264 -16.48 -19.78 2.85
N ILE A 265 -15.22 -19.34 2.85
CA ILE A 265 -14.05 -20.15 2.45
C ILE A 265 -13.90 -21.39 3.35
N VAL A 266 -14.06 -21.23 4.66
CA VAL A 266 -14.02 -22.38 5.62
C VAL A 266 -15.14 -23.36 5.33
N ALA A 267 -16.36 -22.88 5.16
CA ALA A 267 -17.53 -23.73 4.89
C ALA A 267 -17.44 -24.47 3.55
N LEU A 268 -16.71 -23.93 2.56
CA LEU A 268 -16.50 -24.50 1.22
C LEU A 268 -15.13 -25.18 1.07
N HIS A 269 -14.52 -25.68 2.15
CA HIS A 269 -13.24 -26.40 2.11
C HIS A 269 -12.13 -25.68 1.33
N HIS A 270 -11.98 -24.36 1.58
CA HIS A 270 -10.98 -23.46 0.98
C HIS A 270 -11.21 -23.07 -0.50
N GLU A 271 -12.41 -23.31 -1.07
CA GLU A 271 -12.75 -22.73 -2.39
C GLU A 271 -12.86 -21.19 -2.27
N GLN A 272 -12.24 -20.47 -3.21
CA GLN A 272 -12.22 -19.01 -3.26
C GLN A 272 -12.88 -18.44 -4.53
N ASP A 273 -13.12 -19.26 -5.55
CA ASP A 273 -13.73 -18.79 -6.81
C ASP A 273 -15.25 -18.62 -6.67
N ILE A 274 -15.73 -17.37 -6.71
CA ILE A 274 -17.15 -17.03 -6.60
C ILE A 274 -18.01 -17.65 -7.69
N ARG A 275 -17.42 -18.09 -8.81
CA ARG A 275 -18.14 -18.75 -9.90
C ARG A 275 -18.54 -20.19 -9.56
N LYS A 276 -17.86 -20.80 -8.58
CA LYS A 276 -18.16 -22.14 -8.07
C LYS A 276 -19.05 -22.14 -6.82
N MET A 277 -19.49 -20.96 -6.37
CA MET A 277 -20.37 -20.76 -5.23
C MET A 277 -21.82 -20.60 -5.69
N GLY A 278 -22.74 -20.23 -4.81
CA GLY A 278 -24.13 -19.89 -5.14
C GLY A 278 -25.13 -20.51 -4.18
N GLY A 279 -26.26 -19.82 -3.95
CA GLY A 279 -27.36 -20.32 -3.13
C GLY A 279 -27.09 -20.45 -1.63
N LEU A 280 -25.96 -19.93 -1.12
CA LEU A 280 -25.49 -20.15 0.26
C LEU A 280 -26.38 -19.51 1.33
N ARG A 281 -27.27 -18.56 1.00
CA ARG A 281 -28.07 -17.80 1.96
C ARG A 281 -28.89 -18.63 2.95
N LYS A 282 -29.36 -19.81 2.50
CA LYS A 282 -30.19 -20.71 3.35
C LYS A 282 -29.34 -21.56 4.28
N LYS A 283 -28.14 -21.92 3.86
CA LYS A 283 -27.20 -22.79 4.59
C LYS A 283 -26.34 -22.00 5.58
N MET A 284 -26.06 -20.70 5.26
CA MET A 284 -25.24 -19.80 6.06
C MET A 284 -25.96 -18.46 6.32
N PRO A 285 -27.07 -18.47 7.07
CA PRO A 285 -27.93 -17.27 7.22
C PRO A 285 -27.25 -16.12 7.99
N ILE A 286 -26.40 -16.39 9.01
CA ILE A 286 -25.69 -15.37 9.78
C ILE A 286 -24.62 -14.73 8.91
N THR A 287 -23.80 -15.56 8.23
CA THR A 287 -22.77 -15.09 7.31
C THR A 287 -23.39 -14.29 6.16
N TYR A 288 -24.53 -14.73 5.61
CA TYR A 288 -25.26 -13.97 4.58
C TYR A 288 -25.74 -12.61 5.07
N MET A 289 -26.43 -12.56 6.23
CA MET A 289 -26.97 -11.30 6.75
C MET A 289 -25.85 -10.29 7.06
N THR A 290 -24.78 -10.75 7.70
CA THR A 290 -23.63 -9.89 8.01
C THR A 290 -22.89 -9.42 6.74
N SER A 291 -22.76 -10.29 5.73
CA SER A 291 -22.23 -9.91 4.39
C SER A 291 -23.12 -8.87 3.70
N LEU A 292 -24.44 -9.01 3.79
CA LEU A 292 -25.38 -8.04 3.25
C LEU A 292 -25.24 -6.68 3.93
N LEU A 293 -25.21 -6.63 5.27
CA LEU A 293 -25.03 -5.40 6.03
C LEU A 293 -23.68 -4.71 5.70
N GLY A 294 -22.61 -5.48 5.64
CA GLY A 294 -21.29 -4.96 5.23
C GLY A 294 -21.27 -4.46 3.78
N THR A 295 -21.97 -5.13 2.87
CA THR A 295 -22.11 -4.70 1.46
C THR A 295 -22.92 -3.41 1.35
N LEU A 296 -24.04 -3.27 2.06
CA LEU A 296 -24.84 -2.06 2.10
C LEU A 296 -24.04 -0.88 2.68
N ALA A 297 -23.26 -1.11 3.72
CA ALA A 297 -22.35 -0.09 4.25
C ALA A 297 -21.29 0.32 3.21
N LEU A 298 -20.66 -0.63 2.53
CA LEU A 298 -19.62 -0.36 1.52
C LEU A 298 -20.12 0.43 0.33
N ILE A 299 -21.32 0.10 -0.21
CA ILE A 299 -21.87 0.79 -1.36
C ILE A 299 -22.38 2.20 -1.02
N GLY A 300 -22.53 2.52 0.27
CA GLY A 300 -23.06 3.81 0.73
C GLY A 300 -24.58 3.85 0.70
N PHE A 301 -25.25 2.76 1.11
CA PHE A 301 -26.71 2.76 1.21
C PHE A 301 -27.16 3.72 2.34
N PRO A 302 -28.16 4.60 2.10
CA PRO A 302 -28.59 5.57 3.09
C PRO A 302 -28.91 4.97 4.45
N GLY A 303 -28.40 5.60 5.51
CA GLY A 303 -28.54 5.13 6.89
C GLY A 303 -27.46 4.18 7.40
N PHE A 304 -26.58 3.67 6.54
CA PHE A 304 -25.42 2.86 6.92
C PHE A 304 -24.17 3.71 7.14
N ALA A 305 -23.22 3.21 7.93
CA ALA A 305 -22.03 3.98 8.31
C ALA A 305 -21.21 4.49 7.11
N GLY A 306 -21.08 3.68 6.07
CA GLY A 306 -20.36 4.05 4.84
C GLY A 306 -21.05 5.14 4.00
N PHE A 307 -22.37 5.27 4.08
CA PHE A 307 -23.12 6.36 3.46
C PHE A 307 -22.63 7.71 4.00
N TYR A 308 -22.70 7.89 5.31
CA TYR A 308 -22.34 9.16 5.94
C TYR A 308 -20.92 9.59 5.60
N SER A 309 -19.98 8.67 5.62
CA SER A 309 -18.57 9.01 5.40
C SER A 309 -18.21 9.18 3.91
N LYS A 310 -18.75 8.35 3.03
CA LYS A 310 -18.44 8.41 1.59
C LYS A 310 -19.09 9.62 0.92
N ASP A 311 -20.31 9.94 1.29
CA ASP A 311 -21.05 11.09 0.75
C ASP A 311 -20.34 12.40 1.12
N MET A 312 -19.84 12.51 2.36
CA MET A 312 -19.03 13.66 2.79
C MET A 312 -17.72 13.79 2.01
N ILE A 313 -17.08 12.68 1.58
CA ILE A 313 -15.92 12.76 0.69
C ILE A 313 -16.30 13.36 -0.64
N ILE A 314 -17.39 12.87 -1.25
CA ILE A 314 -17.84 13.33 -2.58
C ILE A 314 -18.20 14.82 -2.54
N GLU A 315 -18.90 15.25 -1.51
CA GLU A 315 -19.25 16.66 -1.33
C GLU A 315 -18.02 17.54 -1.06
N ALA A 316 -17.06 17.08 -0.23
CA ALA A 316 -15.82 17.82 0.00
C ALA A 316 -15.03 18.06 -1.29
N VAL A 317 -14.97 17.06 -2.18
CA VAL A 317 -14.33 17.21 -3.49
C VAL A 317 -15.11 18.19 -4.39
N HIS A 318 -16.44 18.17 -4.33
CA HIS A 318 -17.27 19.10 -5.07
C HIS A 318 -17.02 20.56 -4.69
N TYR A 319 -16.75 20.81 -3.42
CA TYR A 319 -16.49 22.17 -2.89
C TYR A 319 -15.04 22.61 -2.98
N SER A 320 -14.14 21.77 -3.47
CA SER A 320 -12.72 22.10 -3.60
C SER A 320 -12.46 22.99 -4.83
N ASP A 321 -11.65 24.02 -4.63
CA ASP A 321 -11.23 24.95 -5.68
C ASP A 321 -9.85 24.56 -6.29
N LEU A 322 -9.24 23.44 -5.86
CA LEU A 322 -7.95 22.98 -6.35
C LEU A 322 -7.99 22.54 -7.82
N PRO A 323 -6.86 22.66 -8.55
CA PRO A 323 -6.74 22.16 -9.91
C PRO A 323 -7.12 20.68 -10.00
N PHE A 324 -7.84 20.28 -11.07
CA PHE A 324 -8.36 18.92 -11.31
C PHE A 324 -9.44 18.42 -10.34
N ALA A 325 -9.96 19.21 -9.40
CA ALA A 325 -11.04 18.79 -8.51
C ALA A 325 -12.28 18.29 -9.27
N GLY A 326 -12.66 18.92 -10.39
CA GLY A 326 -13.76 18.46 -11.24
C GLY A 326 -13.55 17.06 -11.83
N TRP A 327 -12.32 16.70 -12.22
CA TRP A 327 -11.99 15.35 -12.66
C TRP A 327 -12.02 14.36 -11.49
N ALA A 328 -11.50 14.74 -10.34
CA ALA A 328 -11.54 13.91 -9.13
C ALA A 328 -13.00 13.65 -8.71
N TYR A 329 -13.88 14.68 -8.77
CA TYR A 329 -15.31 14.54 -8.53
C TYR A 329 -15.95 13.52 -9.48
N PHE A 330 -15.70 13.63 -10.79
CA PHE A 330 -16.17 12.66 -11.77
C PHE A 330 -15.71 11.24 -11.43
N ALA A 331 -14.43 11.07 -11.07
CA ALA A 331 -13.86 9.76 -10.74
C ALA A 331 -14.50 9.13 -9.50
N VAL A 332 -14.73 9.91 -8.42
CA VAL A 332 -15.36 9.39 -7.21
C VAL A 332 -16.84 9.12 -7.39
N VAL A 333 -17.58 9.94 -8.14
CA VAL A 333 -19.00 9.70 -8.43
C VAL A 333 -19.19 8.46 -9.31
N LEU A 334 -18.41 8.30 -10.38
CA LEU A 334 -18.42 7.08 -11.20
C LEU A 334 -18.01 5.85 -10.37
N GLY A 335 -17.06 6.03 -9.45
CA GLY A 335 -16.64 5.02 -8.50
C GLY A 335 -17.77 4.51 -7.59
N VAL A 336 -18.81 5.30 -7.32
CA VAL A 336 -20.01 4.82 -6.58
C VAL A 336 -20.75 3.74 -7.37
N PHE A 337 -21.00 3.97 -8.66
CA PHE A 337 -21.62 2.98 -9.55
C PHE A 337 -20.80 1.68 -9.60
N ILE A 338 -19.50 1.81 -9.80
CA ILE A 338 -18.56 0.69 -9.88
C ILE A 338 -18.54 -0.10 -8.57
N THR A 339 -18.50 0.60 -7.41
CA THR A 339 -18.53 -0.01 -6.09
C THR A 339 -19.81 -0.82 -5.87
N ALA A 340 -20.96 -0.25 -6.19
CA ALA A 340 -22.24 -0.94 -6.08
C ALA A 340 -22.28 -2.20 -6.97
N PHE A 341 -21.79 -2.07 -8.20
CA PHE A 341 -21.78 -3.17 -9.15
C PHE A 341 -20.95 -4.36 -8.67
N TYR A 342 -19.65 -4.18 -8.36
CA TYR A 342 -18.82 -5.34 -7.99
C TYR A 342 -19.18 -5.93 -6.63
N SER A 343 -19.65 -5.10 -5.67
CA SER A 343 -20.03 -5.57 -4.35
C SER A 343 -21.30 -6.41 -4.38
N LEU A 344 -22.32 -5.96 -5.10
CA LEU A 344 -23.55 -6.74 -5.29
C LEU A 344 -23.34 -7.92 -6.21
N ARG A 345 -22.44 -7.84 -7.22
CA ARG A 345 -22.02 -9.00 -8.01
C ARG A 345 -21.46 -10.11 -7.12
N LEU A 346 -20.56 -9.77 -6.18
CA LEU A 346 -20.02 -10.74 -5.22
C LEU A 346 -21.15 -11.35 -4.38
N LEU A 347 -22.00 -10.51 -3.78
CA LEU A 347 -23.11 -10.97 -2.94
C LEU A 347 -24.07 -11.90 -3.71
N PHE A 348 -24.43 -11.55 -4.94
CA PHE A 348 -25.35 -12.33 -5.76
C PHE A 348 -24.73 -13.66 -6.19
N LEU A 349 -23.46 -13.68 -6.61
CA LEU A 349 -22.80 -14.90 -7.05
C LEU A 349 -22.54 -15.89 -5.90
N VAL A 350 -22.28 -15.39 -4.69
CA VAL A 350 -21.99 -16.23 -3.53
C VAL A 350 -23.28 -16.73 -2.86
N PHE A 351 -24.24 -15.86 -2.60
CA PHE A 351 -25.37 -16.21 -1.73
C PHE A 351 -26.68 -16.44 -2.47
N HIS A 352 -26.82 -15.95 -3.71
CA HIS A 352 -28.04 -16.07 -4.50
C HIS A 352 -27.86 -16.99 -5.72
N GLY A 353 -28.93 -17.16 -6.48
CA GLY A 353 -28.95 -18.01 -7.66
C GLY A 353 -28.95 -19.51 -7.33
N LYS A 354 -28.62 -20.32 -8.32
CA LYS A 354 -28.49 -21.78 -8.18
C LYS A 354 -27.15 -22.11 -7.54
N SER A 355 -27.12 -23.15 -6.71
CA SER A 355 -25.87 -23.71 -6.19
C SER A 355 -25.00 -24.22 -7.35
N ARG A 356 -23.72 -23.92 -7.29
CA ARG A 356 -22.68 -24.42 -8.19
C ARG A 356 -21.59 -25.15 -7.41
N VAL A 357 -21.87 -25.39 -6.14
CA VAL A 357 -21.02 -26.15 -5.21
C VAL A 357 -21.13 -27.64 -5.61
N ASP A 358 -20.03 -28.37 -5.47
CA ASP A 358 -20.06 -29.82 -5.69
C ASP A 358 -20.98 -30.51 -4.67
N SER A 359 -21.61 -31.65 -5.08
CA SER A 359 -22.64 -32.32 -4.27
C SER A 359 -22.12 -32.80 -2.92
N HIS A 360 -20.87 -33.24 -2.85
CA HIS A 360 -20.28 -33.71 -1.59
C HIS A 360 -20.13 -32.56 -0.57
N THR A 361 -19.62 -31.40 -1.01
CA THR A 361 -19.50 -30.21 -0.16
C THR A 361 -20.88 -29.66 0.21
N GLU A 362 -21.87 -29.70 -0.71
CA GLU A 362 -23.21 -29.16 -0.46
C GLU A 362 -23.98 -29.94 0.62
N GLU A 363 -23.78 -31.23 0.75
CA GLU A 363 -24.39 -32.07 1.80
C GLU A 363 -23.90 -31.69 3.21
N HIS A 364 -22.63 -31.33 3.35
CA HIS A 364 -22.01 -30.96 4.63
C HIS A 364 -22.01 -29.46 4.91
N LEU A 365 -22.57 -28.67 3.99
CA LEU A 365 -22.57 -27.21 4.09
C LEU A 365 -23.52 -26.73 5.19
N HIS A 366 -22.94 -26.06 6.21
CA HIS A 366 -23.66 -25.46 7.32
C HIS A 366 -22.97 -24.15 7.77
N GLU A 367 -23.62 -23.41 8.67
CA GLU A 367 -23.05 -22.21 9.27
C GLU A 367 -21.78 -22.54 10.06
N THR A 368 -20.82 -21.62 10.06
CA THR A 368 -19.55 -21.80 10.77
C THR A 368 -19.71 -21.65 12.29
N ALA A 369 -18.68 -22.07 13.04
CA ALA A 369 -18.69 -22.08 14.50
C ALA A 369 -18.94 -20.67 15.11
N PRO A 370 -19.48 -20.59 16.36
CA PRO A 370 -19.74 -19.32 17.03
C PRO A 370 -18.49 -18.42 17.18
N SER A 371 -17.30 -18.99 17.32
CA SER A 371 -16.03 -18.23 17.34
C SER A 371 -15.80 -17.43 16.06
N ILE A 372 -16.40 -17.85 14.94
CA ILE A 372 -16.36 -17.15 13.64
C ILE A 372 -17.55 -16.20 13.52
N THR A 373 -18.78 -16.65 13.82
CA THR A 373 -20.01 -15.88 13.58
C THR A 373 -20.25 -14.75 14.58
N VAL A 374 -19.85 -14.89 15.84
CA VAL A 374 -20.00 -13.83 16.86
C VAL A 374 -19.22 -12.56 16.48
N PRO A 375 -17.94 -12.62 16.09
CA PRO A 375 -17.22 -11.44 15.57
C PRO A 375 -17.91 -10.79 14.36
N LEU A 376 -18.53 -11.56 13.46
CA LEU A 376 -19.27 -11.02 12.31
C LEU A 376 -20.46 -10.16 12.79
N VAL A 377 -21.25 -10.67 13.74
CA VAL A 377 -22.40 -9.95 14.29
C VAL A 377 -21.94 -8.67 15.03
N LEU A 378 -20.89 -8.78 15.85
CA LEU A 378 -20.36 -7.65 16.61
C LEU A 378 -19.76 -6.56 15.71
N LEU A 379 -19.20 -6.90 14.55
CA LEU A 379 -18.73 -5.93 13.56
C LEU A 379 -19.87 -5.36 12.69
N ALA A 380 -20.96 -6.11 12.49
CA ALA A 380 -22.10 -5.65 11.73
C ALA A 380 -22.83 -4.47 12.42
N ILE A 381 -22.91 -4.47 13.76
CA ILE A 381 -23.57 -3.40 14.52
C ILE A 381 -22.94 -2.02 14.21
N PRO A 382 -21.64 -1.78 14.45
CA PRO A 382 -21.04 -0.47 14.13
C PRO A 382 -21.03 -0.18 12.63
N SER A 383 -20.97 -1.19 11.75
CA SER A 383 -21.09 -0.99 10.31
C SER A 383 -22.41 -0.36 9.88
N VAL A 384 -23.46 -0.49 10.70
CA VAL A 384 -24.74 0.18 10.49
C VAL A 384 -24.77 1.52 11.21
N VAL A 385 -24.53 1.55 12.52
CA VAL A 385 -24.93 2.69 13.37
C VAL A 385 -23.84 3.73 13.62
N ILE A 386 -22.55 3.37 13.54
CA ILE A 386 -21.47 4.24 14.01
C ILE A 386 -21.42 5.57 13.24
N GLY A 387 -21.70 5.52 11.92
CA GLY A 387 -21.68 6.72 11.08
C GLY A 387 -22.68 7.78 11.50
N TYR A 388 -23.89 7.36 11.88
CA TYR A 388 -24.95 8.27 12.35
C TYR A 388 -24.54 9.01 13.63
N PHE A 389 -23.97 8.29 14.60
CA PHE A 389 -23.62 8.87 15.90
C PHE A 389 -22.34 9.68 15.90
N THR A 390 -21.43 9.43 14.96
CA THR A 390 -20.09 10.03 14.99
C THR A 390 -19.83 11.07 13.91
N ILE A 391 -20.73 11.24 12.93
CA ILE A 391 -20.53 12.22 11.85
C ILE A 391 -20.34 13.64 12.40
N GLU A 392 -21.23 14.10 13.27
CA GLU A 392 -21.20 15.47 13.80
C GLU A 392 -19.97 15.71 14.71
N PRO A 393 -19.69 14.90 15.75
CA PRO A 393 -18.56 15.13 16.62
C PRO A 393 -17.20 14.97 15.91
N MET A 394 -17.06 14.11 14.89
CA MET A 394 -15.80 13.94 14.18
C MET A 394 -15.54 15.01 13.13
N LEU A 395 -16.57 15.48 12.42
CA LEU A 395 -16.40 16.44 11.35
C LEU A 395 -16.48 17.90 11.84
N PHE A 396 -17.39 18.17 12.79
CA PHE A 396 -17.74 19.54 13.17
C PHE A 396 -17.67 19.82 14.68
N GLY A 397 -17.54 18.76 15.50
CA GLY A 397 -17.59 18.84 16.95
C GLY A 397 -16.24 18.89 17.68
N GLY A 398 -15.14 19.10 16.97
CA GLY A 398 -13.83 19.36 17.58
C GLY A 398 -13.04 18.12 18.03
N TRP A 399 -13.48 16.88 17.80
CA TRP A 399 -12.73 15.67 18.22
C TRP A 399 -11.32 15.59 17.64
N LEU A 400 -11.10 16.15 16.45
CA LEU A 400 -9.83 16.10 15.72
C LEU A 400 -9.14 17.47 15.65
N GLU A 401 -9.71 18.51 16.23
CA GLU A 401 -9.26 19.91 16.12
C GLU A 401 -7.80 20.12 16.58
N ASN A 402 -7.39 19.42 17.64
CA ASN A 402 -6.01 19.51 18.16
C ASN A 402 -5.00 18.67 17.35
N ALA A 403 -5.46 17.84 16.42
CA ALA A 403 -4.61 16.91 15.68
C ALA A 403 -4.51 17.24 14.18
N ILE A 404 -5.44 18.03 13.66
CA ILE A 404 -5.56 18.40 12.24
C ILE A 404 -5.58 19.91 12.14
N THR A 405 -4.75 20.45 11.25
CA THR A 405 -4.73 21.87 10.91
C THR A 405 -5.17 22.03 9.47
N ILE A 406 -6.04 22.98 9.21
CA ILE A 406 -6.50 23.35 7.85
C ILE A 406 -6.20 24.84 7.66
N ASP A 407 -5.63 25.20 6.52
CA ASP A 407 -5.39 26.60 6.19
C ASP A 407 -6.70 27.30 5.82
N SER A 408 -6.77 28.59 6.16
CA SER A 408 -7.94 29.41 5.89
C SER A 408 -8.25 29.61 4.40
N SER A 409 -7.32 29.31 3.51
CA SER A 409 -7.52 29.33 2.05
C SER A 409 -8.29 28.11 1.52
N HIS A 410 -8.36 27.02 2.29
CA HIS A 410 -9.03 25.77 1.91
C HIS A 410 -10.42 25.67 2.53
N HIS A 411 -11.44 26.10 1.79
CA HIS A 411 -12.81 26.25 2.30
C HIS A 411 -13.70 24.99 2.15
N ALA A 412 -13.18 23.85 1.67
CA ALA A 412 -14.00 22.67 1.40
C ALA A 412 -14.78 22.16 2.63
N LEU A 413 -14.11 22.05 3.79
CA LEU A 413 -14.75 21.60 5.04
C LEU A 413 -15.72 22.66 5.60
N GLU A 414 -15.44 23.94 5.43
CA GLU A 414 -16.27 25.05 5.88
C GLU A 414 -17.58 25.13 5.07
N LYS A 415 -17.47 25.02 3.75
CA LYS A 415 -18.63 24.88 2.84
C LYS A 415 -19.47 23.65 3.20
N LEU A 416 -18.82 22.51 3.47
CA LEU A 416 -19.48 21.28 3.91
C LEU A 416 -20.27 21.49 5.21
N LYS A 417 -19.69 22.16 6.20
CA LYS A 417 -20.34 22.50 7.48
C LYS A 417 -21.56 23.38 7.29
N SER A 418 -21.50 24.37 6.39
CA SER A 418 -22.62 25.29 6.14
C SER A 418 -23.85 24.60 5.51
N HIS A 419 -23.65 23.49 4.80
CA HIS A 419 -24.73 22.70 4.19
C HIS A 419 -25.19 21.51 5.06
N PHE A 420 -24.46 21.20 6.13
CA PHE A 420 -24.82 20.13 7.04
C PHE A 420 -25.89 20.58 8.03
N HIS A 421 -27.05 19.96 8.00
CA HIS A 421 -28.15 20.25 8.93
C HIS A 421 -28.28 19.21 10.05
N SER A 422 -28.29 17.92 9.70
CA SER A 422 -28.29 16.79 10.61
C SER A 422 -28.00 15.47 9.88
N ALA A 423 -27.59 14.45 10.61
CA ALA A 423 -27.39 13.12 10.07
C ALA A 423 -28.68 12.53 9.44
N PHE A 424 -29.85 12.84 10.01
CA PHE A 424 -31.14 12.40 9.45
C PHE A 424 -31.51 13.17 8.17
N ALA A 425 -31.23 14.47 8.10
CA ALA A 425 -31.48 15.29 6.90
C ALA A 425 -30.67 14.79 5.70
N LEU A 426 -29.45 14.28 5.92
CA LEU A 426 -28.65 13.67 4.84
C LEU A 426 -29.35 12.48 4.20
N ILE A 427 -30.00 11.60 5.00
CA ILE A 427 -30.73 10.44 4.47
C ILE A 427 -31.86 10.91 3.54
N THR A 428 -32.65 11.89 3.99
CA THR A 428 -33.79 12.38 3.19
C THR A 428 -33.34 13.13 1.95
N HIS A 429 -32.23 13.88 2.02
CA HIS A 429 -31.67 14.60 0.89
C HIS A 429 -30.98 13.67 -0.13
N SER A 430 -30.46 12.53 0.31
CA SER A 430 -29.69 11.62 -0.57
C SER A 430 -30.45 11.21 -1.82
N VAL A 431 -31.76 11.02 -1.76
CA VAL A 431 -32.60 10.54 -2.87
C VAL A 431 -32.56 11.47 -4.10
N VAL A 432 -32.25 12.75 -3.91
CA VAL A 432 -32.13 13.71 -5.02
C VAL A 432 -30.69 13.86 -5.52
N THR A 433 -29.70 13.21 -4.88
CA THR A 433 -28.30 13.34 -5.23
C THR A 433 -27.87 12.36 -6.33
N LEU A 434 -26.89 12.77 -7.15
CA LEU A 434 -26.34 11.92 -8.21
C LEU A 434 -25.68 10.63 -7.66
N PRO A 435 -24.90 10.63 -6.55
CA PRO A 435 -24.33 9.42 -5.98
C PRO A 435 -25.37 8.35 -5.65
N PHE A 436 -26.54 8.71 -5.12
CA PHE A 436 -27.61 7.77 -4.83
C PHE A 436 -28.06 7.03 -6.10
N TRP A 437 -28.31 7.75 -7.19
CA TRP A 437 -28.75 7.15 -8.46
C TRP A 437 -27.65 6.31 -9.12
N MET A 438 -26.39 6.70 -8.96
CA MET A 438 -25.24 5.88 -9.38
C MET A 438 -25.17 4.58 -8.59
N MET A 439 -25.39 4.60 -7.29
CA MET A 439 -25.46 3.39 -6.45
C MET A 439 -26.59 2.46 -6.89
N ILE A 440 -27.80 2.98 -7.08
CA ILE A 440 -28.96 2.22 -7.55
C ILE A 440 -28.70 1.64 -8.95
N GLY A 441 -28.17 2.44 -9.88
CA GLY A 441 -27.82 2.01 -11.23
C GLY A 441 -26.79 0.86 -11.24
N GLY A 442 -25.75 0.98 -10.42
CA GLY A 442 -24.76 -0.09 -10.24
C GLY A 442 -25.37 -1.38 -9.69
N GLY A 443 -26.27 -1.25 -8.71
CA GLY A 443 -26.99 -2.38 -8.12
C GLY A 443 -27.94 -3.08 -9.09
N ILE A 444 -28.74 -2.33 -9.84
CA ILE A 444 -29.63 -2.88 -10.87
C ILE A 444 -28.80 -3.60 -11.95
N THR A 445 -27.71 -2.99 -12.40
CA THR A 445 -26.83 -3.58 -13.41
C THR A 445 -26.23 -4.90 -12.89
N ALA A 446 -25.78 -4.96 -11.64
CA ALA A 446 -25.30 -6.21 -11.03
C ALA A 446 -26.41 -7.29 -10.96
N TRP A 447 -27.62 -6.91 -10.56
CA TRP A 447 -28.76 -7.83 -10.53
C TRP A 447 -29.09 -8.38 -11.90
N VAL A 448 -29.15 -7.52 -12.92
CA VAL A 448 -29.43 -7.95 -14.31
C VAL A 448 -28.37 -8.95 -14.78
N PHE A 449 -27.08 -8.65 -14.63
CA PHE A 449 -26.02 -9.48 -15.21
C PHE A 449 -25.71 -10.75 -14.41
N CYS A 450 -26.03 -10.77 -13.12
CA CYS A 450 -25.68 -11.93 -12.28
C CYS A 450 -26.88 -12.87 -12.02
N LEU A 451 -28.11 -12.38 -12.07
CA LEU A 451 -29.29 -13.17 -11.71
C LEU A 451 -30.34 -13.27 -12.83
N TYR A 452 -30.55 -12.21 -13.63
CA TYR A 452 -31.64 -12.17 -14.61
C TYR A 452 -31.19 -12.54 -16.03
N ARG A 453 -30.12 -11.91 -16.56
CA ARG A 453 -29.59 -12.12 -17.91
C ARG A 453 -28.08 -12.37 -17.84
N THR A 454 -27.72 -13.52 -17.35
CA THR A 454 -26.30 -13.93 -17.21
C THR A 454 -25.59 -14.05 -18.56
N ASP A 455 -26.32 -14.33 -19.64
CA ASP A 455 -25.85 -14.34 -21.03
C ASP A 455 -25.27 -12.98 -21.47
N TRP A 456 -25.81 -11.87 -20.98
CA TRP A 456 -25.33 -10.53 -21.35
C TRP A 456 -23.89 -10.25 -20.87
N ALA A 457 -23.50 -10.82 -19.74
CA ALA A 457 -22.13 -10.69 -19.24
C ALA A 457 -21.12 -11.29 -20.23
N GLU A 458 -21.43 -12.47 -20.79
CA GLU A 458 -20.59 -13.14 -21.79
C GLU A 458 -20.54 -12.35 -23.12
N ILE A 459 -21.68 -11.81 -23.56
CA ILE A 459 -21.76 -10.98 -24.77
C ILE A 459 -20.90 -9.73 -24.63
N ILE A 460 -20.98 -9.00 -23.50
CA ILE A 460 -20.18 -7.82 -23.24
C ILE A 460 -18.68 -8.19 -23.21
N GLN A 461 -18.32 -9.24 -22.51
CA GLN A 461 -16.94 -9.72 -22.44
C GLN A 461 -16.39 -10.05 -23.84
N SER A 462 -17.21 -10.64 -24.70
CA SER A 462 -16.82 -10.98 -26.07
C SER A 462 -16.69 -9.75 -26.99
N LYS A 463 -17.52 -8.72 -26.80
CA LYS A 463 -17.47 -7.48 -27.58
C LYS A 463 -16.30 -6.58 -27.16
N PHE A 464 -16.00 -6.49 -25.87
CA PHE A 464 -14.97 -5.61 -25.31
C PHE A 464 -13.68 -6.37 -24.97
N LYS A 465 -13.23 -7.29 -25.84
CA LYS A 465 -12.04 -8.13 -25.62
C LYS A 465 -10.79 -7.36 -25.24
N ARG A 466 -10.55 -6.20 -25.85
CA ARG A 466 -9.36 -5.36 -25.53
C ARG A 466 -9.41 -4.81 -24.12
N ILE A 467 -10.57 -4.28 -23.71
CA ILE A 467 -10.75 -3.74 -22.35
C ILE A 467 -10.63 -4.86 -21.34
N ASN A 468 -11.29 -5.99 -21.60
CA ASN A 468 -11.20 -7.19 -20.76
C ASN A 468 -9.75 -7.69 -20.62
N TYR A 469 -8.98 -7.70 -21.70
CA TYR A 469 -7.55 -8.06 -21.66
C TYR A 469 -6.75 -7.08 -20.78
N VAL A 470 -6.94 -5.76 -20.93
CA VAL A 470 -6.25 -4.74 -20.11
C VAL A 470 -6.59 -4.89 -18.63
N LEU A 471 -7.87 -5.11 -18.28
CA LEU A 471 -8.28 -5.31 -16.89
C LEU A 471 -7.75 -6.61 -16.31
N ASN A 472 -7.82 -7.72 -17.05
CA ASN A 472 -7.28 -9.01 -16.58
C ASN A 472 -5.74 -9.02 -16.49
N SER A 473 -5.05 -8.21 -17.29
CA SER A 473 -3.60 -8.00 -17.18
C SER A 473 -3.20 -6.98 -16.10
N LEU A 474 -4.15 -6.52 -15.27
CA LEU A 474 -3.94 -5.55 -14.19
C LEU A 474 -3.26 -4.27 -14.68
N TYR A 475 -3.71 -3.75 -15.83
CA TYR A 475 -3.12 -2.61 -16.56
C TYR A 475 -1.64 -2.80 -16.94
N GLY A 476 -1.09 -4.01 -16.82
CA GLY A 476 0.30 -4.33 -17.15
C GLY A 476 1.34 -3.86 -16.12
N PHE A 477 0.94 -3.35 -14.96
CA PHE A 477 1.89 -2.92 -13.91
C PHE A 477 2.82 -4.03 -13.45
N ASP A 478 2.30 -5.24 -13.26
CA ASP A 478 3.13 -6.39 -12.85
C ASP A 478 4.17 -6.74 -13.92
N ARG A 479 3.76 -6.75 -15.19
CA ARG A 479 4.68 -7.00 -16.32
C ARG A 479 5.74 -5.90 -16.44
N PHE A 480 5.36 -4.64 -16.25
CA PHE A 480 6.29 -3.53 -16.24
C PHE A 480 7.33 -3.70 -15.13
N ASN A 481 6.88 -3.96 -13.90
CA ASN A 481 7.77 -4.17 -12.75
C ASN A 481 8.71 -5.36 -12.97
N GLU A 482 8.22 -6.46 -13.52
CA GLU A 482 9.03 -7.63 -13.84
C GLU A 482 10.13 -7.31 -14.86
N ILE A 483 9.79 -6.61 -15.95
CA ILE A 483 10.75 -6.30 -17.02
C ILE A 483 11.77 -5.27 -16.57
N VAL A 484 11.31 -4.16 -15.97
CA VAL A 484 12.17 -3.02 -15.66
C VAL A 484 12.99 -3.27 -14.41
N PHE A 485 12.32 -3.64 -13.30
CA PHE A 485 13.02 -3.76 -12.01
C PHE A 485 13.65 -5.13 -11.82
N VAL A 486 12.91 -6.23 -11.98
CA VAL A 486 13.44 -7.58 -11.69
C VAL A 486 14.46 -8.01 -12.75
N LYS A 487 14.05 -8.10 -14.03
CA LYS A 487 14.94 -8.51 -15.11
C LYS A 487 16.04 -7.47 -15.38
N GLY A 488 15.73 -6.18 -15.19
CA GLY A 488 16.70 -5.09 -15.28
C GLY A 488 17.81 -5.23 -14.25
N ALA A 489 17.47 -5.42 -12.97
CA ALA A 489 18.45 -5.61 -11.91
C ALA A 489 19.31 -6.87 -12.13
N LEU A 490 18.69 -7.99 -12.51
CA LEU A 490 19.42 -9.22 -12.86
C LEU A 490 20.39 -9.02 -14.04
N LYS A 491 19.99 -8.26 -15.06
CA LYS A 491 20.85 -7.95 -16.20
C LYS A 491 22.04 -7.09 -15.78
N ILE A 492 21.79 -6.05 -14.98
CA ILE A 492 22.86 -5.19 -14.44
C ILE A 492 23.80 -6.00 -13.56
N GLY A 493 23.26 -6.83 -12.64
CA GLY A 493 24.06 -7.72 -11.80
C GLY A 493 24.95 -8.65 -12.61
N ASN A 494 24.45 -9.27 -13.69
CA ASN A 494 25.22 -10.10 -14.59
C ASN A 494 26.34 -9.33 -15.31
N ILE A 495 26.07 -8.08 -15.72
CA ILE A 495 27.08 -7.23 -16.36
C ILE A 495 28.19 -6.88 -15.36
N LEU A 496 27.82 -6.44 -14.17
CA LEU A 496 28.77 -6.10 -13.12
C LEU A 496 29.61 -7.33 -12.71
N TRP A 497 29.00 -8.48 -12.53
CA TRP A 497 29.71 -9.72 -12.25
C TRP A 497 30.73 -10.08 -13.34
N LYS A 498 30.33 -10.07 -14.60
CA LYS A 498 31.22 -10.44 -15.72
C LYS A 498 32.33 -9.42 -15.97
N ILE A 499 32.01 -8.13 -15.90
CA ILE A 499 32.95 -7.06 -16.23
C ILE A 499 33.79 -6.68 -15.00
N SER A 500 33.14 -6.34 -13.87
CA SER A 500 33.85 -5.86 -12.69
C SER A 500 34.55 -7.01 -11.96
N ASP A 501 33.83 -8.06 -11.59
CA ASP A 501 34.41 -9.11 -10.75
C ASP A 501 35.35 -10.01 -11.58
N MET A 502 34.82 -10.62 -12.65
CA MET A 502 35.59 -11.59 -13.41
C MET A 502 36.69 -10.96 -14.30
N ALA A 503 36.38 -9.88 -15.04
CA ALA A 503 37.32 -9.33 -15.99
C ALA A 503 38.29 -8.33 -15.33
N LEU A 504 37.81 -7.38 -14.56
CA LEU A 504 38.63 -6.34 -13.95
C LEU A 504 39.35 -6.84 -12.69
N ILE A 505 38.61 -7.35 -11.70
CA ILE A 505 39.19 -7.74 -10.42
C ILE A 505 40.01 -9.04 -10.59
N ASP A 506 39.36 -10.14 -10.94
CA ASP A 506 40.01 -11.44 -10.96
C ASP A 506 41.06 -11.55 -12.07
N LYS A 507 40.71 -11.19 -13.30
CA LYS A 507 41.56 -11.45 -14.45
C LYS A 507 42.67 -10.40 -14.61
N LEU A 508 42.32 -9.10 -14.47
CA LEU A 508 43.30 -8.01 -14.69
C LEU A 508 44.07 -7.72 -13.39
N LEU A 509 43.40 -7.40 -12.29
CA LEU A 509 44.08 -6.96 -11.05
C LEU A 509 44.74 -8.13 -10.34
N VAL A 510 44.04 -9.19 -10.00
CA VAL A 510 44.60 -10.30 -9.20
C VAL A 510 45.50 -11.19 -10.04
N ASN A 511 44.95 -11.84 -11.06
CA ASN A 511 45.74 -12.74 -11.92
C ASN A 511 46.73 -11.99 -12.82
N GLY A 512 46.42 -10.77 -13.21
CA GLY A 512 47.31 -9.92 -14.01
C GLY A 512 48.55 -9.49 -13.25
N SER A 513 48.42 -9.03 -12.01
CA SER A 513 49.54 -8.68 -11.13
C SER A 513 50.43 -9.88 -10.84
N ALA A 514 49.82 -11.03 -10.56
CA ALA A 514 50.55 -12.28 -10.35
C ALA A 514 51.35 -12.73 -11.61
N LYS A 515 50.71 -12.59 -12.82
CA LYS A 515 51.39 -12.86 -14.10
C LYS A 515 52.50 -11.87 -14.35
N PHE A 516 52.32 -10.59 -14.10
CA PHE A 516 53.30 -9.55 -14.23
C PHE A 516 54.51 -9.81 -13.31
N THR A 517 54.27 -10.10 -12.05
CA THR A 517 55.35 -10.45 -11.09
C THR A 517 56.12 -11.69 -11.54
N ARG A 518 55.40 -12.71 -12.02
CA ARG A 518 56.04 -13.92 -12.57
C ARG A 518 56.88 -13.60 -13.82
N TYR A 519 56.39 -12.78 -14.72
CA TYR A 519 57.09 -12.35 -15.91
C TYR A 519 58.36 -11.54 -15.56
N LEU A 520 58.22 -10.59 -14.62
CA LEU A 520 59.33 -9.79 -14.11
C LEU A 520 60.39 -10.69 -13.45
N GLY A 521 59.94 -11.65 -12.62
CA GLY A 521 60.85 -12.64 -12.01
C GLY A 521 61.59 -13.51 -13.02
N ALA A 522 60.89 -13.95 -14.07
CA ALA A 522 61.52 -14.70 -15.19
C ALA A 522 62.54 -13.87 -15.98
N PHE A 523 62.25 -12.55 -16.13
CA PHE A 523 63.17 -11.62 -16.79
C PHE A 523 64.41 -11.32 -15.98
N ILE A 524 64.26 -11.18 -14.64
CA ILE A 524 65.37 -10.88 -13.73
C ILE A 524 66.20 -12.13 -13.41
N LYS A 525 65.61 -13.33 -13.40
CA LYS A 525 66.27 -14.60 -13.04
C LYS A 525 67.58 -14.84 -13.75
N PRO A 526 67.77 -14.56 -15.09
CA PRO A 526 69.05 -14.74 -15.78
C PRO A 526 70.19 -13.87 -15.23
N VAL A 527 69.90 -12.77 -14.54
CA VAL A 527 70.89 -11.89 -13.92
C VAL A 527 71.58 -12.62 -12.74
N GLN A 528 70.89 -13.56 -12.11
CA GLN A 528 71.45 -14.43 -11.04
C GLN A 528 72.16 -15.63 -11.69
N THR A 529 73.35 -15.42 -12.19
CA THR A 529 74.15 -16.46 -12.88
C THR A 529 74.71 -17.52 -11.95
N GLY A 530 74.77 -17.27 -10.64
CA GLY A 530 75.39 -18.16 -9.65
C GLY A 530 76.92 -18.11 -9.62
N TYR A 531 77.55 -17.40 -10.52
CA TYR A 531 79.01 -17.29 -10.57
C TYR A 531 79.51 -16.04 -9.83
N VAL A 532 80.33 -16.20 -8.80
CA VAL A 532 80.83 -15.11 -7.96
C VAL A 532 81.57 -14.03 -8.73
N TYR A 533 82.33 -14.39 -9.77
CA TYR A 533 83.06 -13.44 -10.59
C TYR A 533 82.13 -12.50 -11.42
N HIS A 534 80.96 -12.92 -11.82
CA HIS A 534 80.00 -12.03 -12.46
C HIS A 534 79.48 -10.95 -11.50
N TYR A 535 79.19 -11.35 -10.26
CA TYR A 535 78.72 -10.38 -9.23
C TYR A 535 79.85 -9.40 -8.85
N ALA A 536 81.10 -9.92 -8.67
CA ALA A 536 82.26 -9.07 -8.39
C ALA A 536 82.50 -8.07 -9.53
N PHE A 537 82.40 -8.51 -10.77
CA PHE A 537 82.53 -7.61 -11.96
C PHE A 537 81.46 -6.50 -11.93
N PHE A 538 80.20 -6.83 -11.76
CA PHE A 538 79.14 -5.83 -11.70
C PHE A 538 79.28 -4.89 -10.48
N MET A 539 79.72 -5.38 -9.33
CA MET A 539 80.01 -4.53 -8.17
C MET A 539 81.14 -3.52 -8.47
N ILE A 540 82.24 -3.98 -9.09
CA ILE A 540 83.37 -3.10 -9.46
C ILE A 540 82.90 -2.05 -10.47
N VAL A 541 82.19 -2.45 -11.54
CA VAL A 541 81.67 -1.53 -12.56
C VAL A 541 80.69 -0.51 -11.94
N SER A 542 79.78 -0.96 -11.06
CA SER A 542 78.86 -0.04 -10.37
C SER A 542 79.58 0.94 -9.46
N LEU A 543 80.63 0.47 -8.74
CA LEU A 543 81.44 1.34 -7.89
C LEU A 543 82.18 2.39 -8.74
N MET A 544 82.75 1.98 -9.89
CA MET A 544 83.41 2.91 -10.80
C MET A 544 82.48 3.95 -11.38
N LEU A 545 81.21 3.54 -11.77
CA LEU A 545 80.18 4.48 -12.24
C LEU A 545 79.76 5.45 -11.14
N VAL A 546 79.54 5.02 -9.92
CA VAL A 546 79.19 5.89 -8.79
C VAL A 546 80.33 6.86 -8.47
N LEU A 547 81.58 6.37 -8.42
CA LEU A 547 82.75 7.21 -8.17
C LEU A 547 82.95 8.23 -9.33
N GLY A 548 82.79 7.77 -10.58
CA GLY A 548 82.84 8.70 -11.74
C GLY A 548 81.77 9.76 -11.68
N TRP A 549 80.52 9.42 -11.31
CA TRP A 549 79.43 10.37 -11.12
C TRP A 549 79.72 11.37 -9.97
N VAL A 550 80.20 10.89 -8.85
CA VAL A 550 80.57 11.74 -7.70
C VAL A 550 81.71 12.70 -8.09
N LEU A 551 82.74 12.27 -8.83
CA LEU A 551 83.81 13.11 -9.30
C LEU A 551 83.29 14.19 -10.28
N ILE A 552 82.46 13.81 -11.24
CA ILE A 552 81.85 14.77 -12.17
C ILE A 552 80.95 15.77 -11.42
N ALA A 553 80.14 15.27 -10.48
CA ALA A 553 79.27 16.13 -9.68
C ALA A 553 80.05 17.09 -8.74
N SER A 554 81.19 16.65 -8.19
CA SER A 554 82.08 17.47 -7.39
C SER A 554 82.79 18.57 -8.21
N ASP A 555 83.16 18.29 -9.49
CA ASP A 555 83.72 19.30 -10.38
C ASP A 555 82.72 20.42 -10.78
N TYR A 556 81.45 20.10 -10.84
CA TYR A 556 80.40 21.10 -11.09
C TYR A 556 80.15 21.98 -9.83
N SER A 557 80.45 21.54 -8.63
CA SER A 557 80.31 22.35 -7.40
C SER A 557 81.50 23.30 -7.19
N PHE A 558 82.57 23.23 -7.98
CA PHE A 558 83.69 24.14 -7.96
C PHE A 558 83.59 25.27 -9.02
N LEU A 559 82.58 25.21 -9.90
CA LEU A 559 82.31 26.18 -10.94
C LEU A 559 81.03 27.02 -10.71
N SER A 560 80.36 26.82 -9.59
CA SER A 560 79.24 27.65 -9.09
C SER A 560 79.65 28.40 -7.82
#